data_367e35aaa9d2246ba66c3000f3509eaf
#
_entry.id   367e35aaa9d2246ba66c3000f3509eaf
#
_cell.length_a   1.000
_cell.length_b   1.000
_cell.length_c   1.000
_cell.angle_alpha   90.00
_cell.angle_beta   90.00
_cell.angle_gamma   90.00
#
_symmetry.space_group_name_H-M   'P 1'
#
loop_
_entity.id
_entity.type
_entity.pdbx_description
1 polymer ?
#
loop_
_entity_poly.entity_id
_entity_poly.type
_entity_poly.pdbx_seq_one_letter_code
_entity_poly.pdbx_strand_id
1 'polypeptide(L)'
;MSDLDIKKIVSERLGENYELHEKYINPILVKVFRTIGFDRVYTKAKGQYLWDKEGNRYLDMLSGFGVFSIGRNHPKVAQVIRDVLDLDLPNMVQMDCAFMAGLLAEALVKRCPPHLDAVFFCNSGTEAVEASLKFARAATGRSKFAYLDHGWHGLSLGSLAIMGNEEFREGFGEMLPGVQVPYGDLEALERVLSKKDCACLAVECVQGKGVRIPADDYLPAAQALCRKYGTLFFCDEVQTGYGRTGKLFSFQHWNLEPDIISTSKALSGGYVPVGAMITRRAIYQKVFHRMDRCWVHSSSFGRNNLGMAVGLATLHILDEEKLVERSAVQGQKLLDALNALKAKHEVLMEARGKGCMIGIEFHEPKSLKMKMAWKMVHAAHDGLFAQMVVMPLLEKHHMLTQVSGNHGDIIRILPPFVITDEDIQDFIHALDDVLSDCHKLPGPMWDLGANLVKAALTNKGGKKAEREPVGAER
;
A
#
# COMPACT_ATOMS: atom_id res chain seq x y z
N MET A 1 28.08 -7.34 -27.78
CA MET A 1 27.06 -8.10 -27.05
C MET A 1 26.15 -8.74 -28.10
N SER A 2 26.41 -10.00 -28.42
CA SER A 2 25.55 -10.77 -29.32
C SER A 2 24.21 -10.94 -28.61
N ASP A 3 23.15 -10.66 -29.31
CA ASP A 3 21.73 -10.87 -29.03
C ASP A 3 21.31 -11.04 -27.57
N LEU A 4 20.74 -9.98 -26.97
CA LEU A 4 20.14 -10.02 -25.65
C LEU A 4 18.89 -10.93 -25.71
N ASP A 5 19.05 -12.19 -25.33
CA ASP A 5 17.94 -13.15 -25.22
C ASP A 5 17.45 -13.22 -23.78
N ILE A 6 16.39 -12.47 -23.47
CA ILE A 6 15.79 -12.43 -22.12
C ILE A 6 15.24 -13.80 -21.71
N LYS A 7 14.70 -14.59 -22.64
CA LYS A 7 14.18 -15.93 -22.32
C LYS A 7 15.31 -16.86 -21.88
N LYS A 8 16.45 -16.79 -22.56
CA LYS A 8 17.65 -17.56 -22.21
C LYS A 8 18.20 -17.12 -20.85
N ILE A 9 18.35 -15.80 -20.63
CA ILE A 9 18.83 -15.27 -19.34
C ILE A 9 17.94 -15.74 -18.19
N VAL A 10 16.64 -15.64 -18.33
CA VAL A 10 15.67 -16.07 -17.30
C VAL A 10 15.78 -17.57 -17.07
N SER A 11 15.87 -18.41 -18.14
CA SER A 11 15.95 -19.86 -17.99
C SER A 11 17.24 -20.33 -17.31
N GLU A 12 18.37 -19.65 -17.54
CA GLU A 12 19.68 -20.02 -17.01
C GLU A 12 19.93 -19.48 -15.60
N ARG A 13 19.40 -18.29 -15.28
CA ARG A 13 19.79 -17.55 -14.08
C ARG A 13 18.66 -17.32 -13.07
N LEU A 14 17.45 -17.77 -13.35
CA LEU A 14 16.35 -17.69 -12.40
C LEU A 14 16.66 -18.55 -11.16
N GLY A 15 16.79 -17.88 -10.01
CA GLY A 15 17.25 -18.48 -8.75
C GLY A 15 18.44 -17.76 -8.13
N GLU A 16 19.18 -16.96 -8.92
CA GLU A 16 20.26 -16.11 -8.41
C GLU A 16 19.73 -14.81 -7.75
N ASN A 17 18.42 -14.59 -7.73
CA ASN A 17 17.80 -13.32 -7.31
C ASN A 17 18.24 -12.88 -5.89
N TYR A 18 18.35 -13.78 -4.91
CA TYR A 18 18.79 -13.42 -3.56
C TYR A 18 20.27 -13.09 -3.50
N GLU A 19 21.13 -13.79 -4.23
CA GLU A 19 22.57 -13.50 -4.33
C GLU A 19 22.81 -12.14 -5.01
N LEU A 20 22.09 -11.88 -6.12
CA LEU A 20 22.17 -10.60 -6.83
C LEU A 20 21.68 -9.45 -5.96
N HIS A 21 20.59 -9.63 -5.23
CA HIS A 21 20.06 -8.61 -4.32
C HIS A 21 21.00 -8.36 -3.13
N GLU A 22 21.57 -9.40 -2.54
CA GLU A 22 22.54 -9.30 -1.43
C GLU A 22 23.77 -8.52 -1.85
N LYS A 23 24.28 -8.79 -3.07
CA LYS A 23 25.51 -8.17 -3.59
C LYS A 23 25.31 -6.76 -4.11
N TYR A 24 24.20 -6.46 -4.79
CA TYR A 24 24.06 -5.23 -5.59
C TYR A 24 22.90 -4.31 -5.18
N ILE A 25 21.97 -4.76 -4.33
CA ILE A 25 20.77 -3.97 -4.01
C ILE A 25 20.64 -3.72 -2.51
N ASN A 26 20.29 -4.72 -1.70
CA ASN A 26 20.09 -4.54 -0.26
C ASN A 26 20.34 -5.83 0.52
N PRO A 27 21.54 -6.00 1.09
CA PRO A 27 21.91 -7.22 1.84
C PRO A 27 21.06 -7.40 3.12
N ILE A 28 20.61 -6.30 3.74
CA ILE A 28 19.80 -6.38 4.96
C ILE A 28 18.41 -6.92 4.65
N LEU A 29 17.82 -6.52 3.53
CA LEU A 29 16.52 -7.05 3.09
C LEU A 29 16.58 -8.57 2.86
N VAL A 30 17.64 -9.04 2.21
CA VAL A 30 17.86 -10.49 1.98
C VAL A 30 17.98 -11.23 3.30
N LYS A 31 18.78 -10.69 4.24
CA LYS A 31 18.91 -11.26 5.59
C LYS A 31 17.57 -11.37 6.30
N VAL A 32 16.72 -10.32 6.23
CA VAL A 32 15.37 -10.35 6.80
C VAL A 32 14.54 -11.46 6.18
N PHE A 33 14.46 -11.54 4.84
CA PHE A 33 13.66 -12.56 4.16
C PHE A 33 14.10 -13.99 4.49
N ARG A 34 15.41 -14.27 4.54
CA ARG A 34 15.94 -15.57 5.00
C ARG A 34 15.56 -15.86 6.45
N THR A 35 15.61 -14.84 7.33
CA THR A 35 15.27 -15.02 8.76
C THR A 35 13.81 -15.39 8.97
N ILE A 36 12.90 -14.84 8.16
CA ILE A 36 11.44 -15.06 8.29
C ILE A 36 10.90 -16.10 7.29
N GLY A 37 11.78 -16.81 6.54
CA GLY A 37 11.39 -17.86 5.61
C GLY A 37 10.64 -17.36 4.36
N PHE A 38 10.88 -16.10 3.93
CA PHE A 38 10.26 -15.49 2.75
C PHE A 38 11.17 -15.53 1.51
N ASP A 39 12.30 -16.19 1.59
CA ASP A 39 13.29 -16.31 0.51
C ASP A 39 12.89 -17.37 -0.55
N ARG A 40 11.68 -17.27 -1.05
CA ARG A 40 11.15 -18.15 -2.11
C ARG A 40 11.47 -17.60 -3.49
N VAL A 41 11.80 -18.49 -4.43
CA VAL A 41 12.03 -18.15 -5.84
C VAL A 41 10.75 -18.40 -6.63
N TYR A 42 9.97 -17.33 -6.83
CA TYR A 42 8.75 -17.42 -7.63
C TYR A 42 9.08 -17.37 -9.11
N THR A 43 8.51 -18.31 -9.89
CA THR A 43 8.78 -18.50 -11.32
C THR A 43 7.57 -18.20 -12.20
N LYS A 44 6.36 -18.22 -11.62
CA LYS A 44 5.10 -18.02 -12.34
C LYS A 44 4.06 -17.33 -11.46
N ALA A 45 3.21 -16.53 -12.08
CA ALA A 45 2.07 -15.92 -11.43
C ALA A 45 0.85 -15.88 -12.37
N LYS A 46 -0.36 -16.09 -11.86
CA LYS A 46 -1.62 -15.94 -12.61
C LYS A 46 -2.80 -15.75 -11.64
N GLY A 47 -3.62 -14.72 -11.89
CA GLY A 47 -4.79 -14.44 -11.05
C GLY A 47 -4.37 -14.18 -9.59
N GLN A 48 -4.90 -14.98 -8.68
CA GLN A 48 -4.61 -14.92 -7.26
C GLN A 48 -3.45 -15.83 -6.81
N TYR A 49 -2.74 -16.47 -7.73
CA TYR A 49 -1.73 -17.47 -7.40
C TYR A 49 -0.33 -17.10 -7.88
N LEU A 50 0.66 -17.58 -7.10
CA LEU A 50 2.07 -17.61 -7.42
C LEU A 50 2.55 -19.07 -7.43
N TRP A 51 3.61 -19.37 -8.16
CA TRP A 51 4.29 -20.67 -8.10
C TRP A 51 5.78 -20.44 -7.90
N ASP A 52 6.37 -21.21 -7.01
CA ASP A 52 7.81 -21.21 -6.81
C ASP A 52 8.55 -22.12 -7.81
N LYS A 53 9.88 -22.20 -7.68
CA LYS A 53 10.75 -23.01 -8.51
C LYS A 53 10.51 -24.52 -8.33
N GLU A 54 10.05 -24.92 -7.18
CA GLU A 54 9.72 -26.31 -6.82
C GLU A 54 8.32 -26.71 -7.33
N GLY A 55 7.54 -25.76 -7.84
CA GLY A 55 6.19 -25.98 -8.37
C GLY A 55 5.08 -25.84 -7.34
N ASN A 56 5.39 -25.47 -6.11
CA ASN A 56 4.38 -25.21 -5.08
C ASN A 56 3.53 -23.99 -5.46
N ARG A 57 2.21 -24.11 -5.29
CA ARG A 57 1.26 -23.03 -5.54
C ARG A 57 0.97 -22.27 -4.26
N TYR A 58 1.10 -20.95 -4.31
CA TYR A 58 0.82 -20.04 -3.21
C TYR A 58 -0.41 -19.18 -3.51
N LEU A 59 -1.33 -19.06 -2.55
CA LEU A 59 -2.41 -18.07 -2.60
C LEU A 59 -1.87 -16.70 -2.17
N ASP A 60 -2.00 -15.72 -3.06
CA ASP A 60 -1.50 -14.36 -2.82
C ASP A 60 -2.54 -13.50 -2.10
N MET A 61 -2.49 -13.50 -0.78
CA MET A 61 -3.35 -12.67 0.07
C MET A 61 -2.80 -11.25 0.28
N LEU A 62 -1.74 -10.86 -0.45
CA LEU A 62 -1.10 -9.55 -0.35
C LEU A 62 -1.17 -8.73 -1.65
N SER A 63 -1.24 -9.39 -2.80
CA SER A 63 -1.32 -8.81 -4.16
C SER A 63 -0.37 -7.62 -4.40
N GLY A 64 0.89 -7.75 -3.94
CA GLY A 64 1.89 -6.68 -4.08
C GLY A 64 1.48 -5.39 -3.36
N PHE A 65 0.94 -5.48 -2.15
CA PHE A 65 0.37 -4.36 -1.39
C PHE A 65 -0.81 -3.66 -2.09
N GLY A 66 -1.64 -4.44 -2.78
CA GLY A 66 -2.82 -3.95 -3.49
C GLY A 66 -2.56 -3.47 -4.93
N VAL A 67 -1.39 -3.76 -5.49
CA VAL A 67 -1.08 -3.47 -6.90
C VAL A 67 -1.85 -4.39 -7.84
N PHE A 68 -1.86 -5.71 -7.56
CA PHE A 68 -2.47 -6.72 -8.43
C PHE A 68 -3.96 -6.94 -8.12
N SER A 69 -4.72 -5.85 -7.99
CA SER A 69 -6.15 -5.90 -7.66
C SER A 69 -6.99 -6.69 -8.66
N ILE A 70 -6.67 -6.62 -9.96
CA ILE A 70 -7.33 -7.38 -11.04
C ILE A 70 -6.74 -8.79 -11.23
N GLY A 71 -5.85 -9.22 -10.34
CA GLY A 71 -5.08 -10.46 -10.47
C GLY A 71 -3.77 -10.28 -11.22
N ARG A 72 -2.86 -11.23 -10.99
CA ARG A 72 -1.53 -11.24 -11.64
C ARG A 72 -1.64 -11.69 -13.09
N ASN A 73 -0.84 -11.06 -13.94
CA ASN A 73 -0.69 -11.42 -15.35
C ASN A 73 -2.03 -11.50 -16.09
N HIS A 74 -2.87 -10.47 -15.94
CA HIS A 74 -4.18 -10.40 -16.57
C HIS A 74 -4.04 -10.39 -18.10
N PRO A 75 -4.70 -11.32 -18.84
CA PRO A 75 -4.45 -11.51 -20.28
C PRO A 75 -4.80 -10.27 -21.12
N LYS A 76 -5.85 -9.53 -20.78
CA LYS A 76 -6.23 -8.30 -21.50
C LYS A 76 -5.19 -7.20 -21.34
N VAL A 77 -4.57 -7.05 -20.16
CA VAL A 77 -3.48 -6.07 -19.95
C VAL A 77 -2.27 -6.47 -20.79
N ALA A 78 -1.90 -7.76 -20.78
CA ALA A 78 -0.79 -8.25 -21.60
C ALA A 78 -1.04 -8.03 -23.10
N GLN A 79 -2.30 -8.18 -23.57
CA GLN A 79 -2.66 -7.90 -24.94
C GLN A 79 -2.54 -6.41 -25.29
N VAL A 80 -3.08 -5.54 -24.46
CA VAL A 80 -2.99 -4.07 -24.66
C VAL A 80 -1.54 -3.60 -24.73
N ILE A 81 -0.63 -4.18 -23.93
CA ILE A 81 0.80 -3.86 -24.01
C ILE A 81 1.37 -4.22 -25.40
N ARG A 82 1.04 -5.41 -25.94
CA ARG A 82 1.47 -5.83 -27.30
C ARG A 82 0.89 -4.88 -28.35
N ASP A 83 -0.41 -4.59 -28.28
CA ASP A 83 -1.07 -3.70 -29.24
C ASP A 83 -0.43 -2.31 -29.27
N VAL A 84 -0.06 -1.76 -28.12
CA VAL A 84 0.62 -0.45 -28.05
C VAL A 84 2.00 -0.51 -28.70
N LEU A 85 2.73 -1.61 -28.54
CA LEU A 85 4.05 -1.78 -29.17
C LEU A 85 3.91 -1.97 -30.67
N ASP A 86 2.91 -2.73 -31.14
CA ASP A 86 2.66 -3.03 -32.55
C ASP A 86 2.13 -1.79 -33.33
N LEU A 87 1.55 -0.81 -32.63
CA LEU A 87 1.06 0.44 -33.24
C LEU A 87 2.15 1.46 -33.61
N ASP A 88 3.38 1.25 -33.19
CA ASP A 88 4.51 2.18 -33.41
C ASP A 88 4.20 3.65 -33.08
N LEU A 89 3.35 3.88 -32.08
CA LEU A 89 2.94 5.25 -31.70
C LEU A 89 4.13 6.06 -31.17
N PRO A 90 4.22 7.37 -31.53
CA PRO A 90 5.22 8.23 -30.93
C PRO A 90 5.02 8.28 -29.43
N ASN A 91 6.07 7.97 -28.68
CA ASN A 91 6.03 7.91 -27.23
C ASN A 91 6.88 9.02 -26.63
N MET A 92 6.36 9.73 -25.63
CA MET A 92 7.09 10.74 -24.86
C MET A 92 7.68 11.89 -25.72
N VAL A 93 6.93 12.35 -26.70
CA VAL A 93 7.28 13.59 -27.43
C VAL A 93 7.07 14.76 -26.48
N GLN A 94 8.16 15.41 -26.06
CA GLN A 94 8.12 16.42 -24.99
C GLN A 94 7.36 17.69 -25.37
N MET A 95 7.28 18.01 -26.65
CA MET A 95 6.58 19.19 -27.18
C MET A 95 5.23 18.83 -27.80
N ASP A 96 4.60 17.76 -27.30
CA ASP A 96 3.31 17.27 -27.76
C ASP A 96 2.32 17.03 -26.58
N CYS A 97 1.04 17.01 -26.91
CA CYS A 97 -0.04 16.60 -26.02
C CYS A 97 -0.34 15.10 -26.21
N ALA A 98 0.25 14.24 -25.38
CA ALA A 98 0.14 12.78 -25.49
C ALA A 98 -1.33 12.33 -25.52
N PHE A 99 -1.78 11.75 -26.64
CA PHE A 99 -3.17 11.36 -26.87
C PHE A 99 -3.69 10.36 -25.84
N MET A 100 -2.93 9.29 -25.55
CA MET A 100 -3.31 8.28 -24.57
C MET A 100 -3.48 8.86 -23.15
N ALA A 101 -2.70 9.88 -22.79
CA ALA A 101 -2.85 10.55 -21.52
C ALA A 101 -4.16 11.36 -21.45
N GLY A 102 -4.56 11.99 -22.55
CA GLY A 102 -5.87 12.64 -22.65
C GLY A 102 -7.03 11.66 -22.44
N LEU A 103 -6.97 10.49 -23.08
CA LEU A 103 -7.98 9.44 -22.93
C LEU A 103 -8.07 8.90 -21.50
N LEU A 104 -6.93 8.63 -20.87
CA LEU A 104 -6.93 8.15 -19.47
C LEU A 104 -7.42 9.24 -18.50
N ALA A 105 -7.06 10.51 -18.74
CA ALA A 105 -7.55 11.63 -17.93
C ALA A 105 -9.08 11.76 -18.04
N GLU A 106 -9.63 11.68 -19.25
CA GLU A 106 -11.07 11.67 -19.47
C GLU A 106 -11.77 10.51 -18.74
N ALA A 107 -11.21 9.29 -18.86
CA ALA A 107 -11.73 8.10 -18.20
C ALA A 107 -11.73 8.19 -16.69
N LEU A 108 -10.68 8.78 -16.08
CA LEU A 108 -10.57 9.01 -14.65
C LEU A 108 -11.58 10.07 -14.16
N VAL A 109 -11.61 11.22 -14.82
CA VAL A 109 -12.52 12.33 -14.45
C VAL A 109 -13.98 11.90 -14.52
N LYS A 110 -14.40 11.15 -15.54
CA LYS A 110 -15.77 10.60 -15.65
C LYS A 110 -16.17 9.68 -14.49
N ARG A 111 -15.21 9.13 -13.76
CA ARG A 111 -15.43 8.25 -12.59
C ARG A 111 -15.30 8.97 -11.24
N CYS A 112 -14.87 10.20 -11.26
CA CYS A 112 -14.74 11.06 -10.08
C CYS A 112 -16.00 11.93 -9.89
N PRO A 113 -16.20 12.50 -8.68
CA PRO A 113 -17.17 13.59 -8.49
C PRO A 113 -16.90 14.77 -9.45
N PRO A 114 -17.93 15.47 -9.95
CA PRO A 114 -17.79 16.48 -11.02
C PRO A 114 -16.80 17.61 -10.73
N HIS A 115 -16.51 17.89 -9.46
CA HIS A 115 -15.56 18.92 -9.09
C HIS A 115 -14.08 18.51 -9.20
N LEU A 116 -13.79 17.20 -9.31
CA LEU A 116 -12.46 16.67 -9.56
C LEU A 116 -12.26 16.50 -11.08
N ASP A 117 -11.88 17.57 -11.76
CA ASP A 117 -11.95 17.74 -13.20
C ASP A 117 -10.60 18.01 -13.88
N ALA A 118 -9.49 17.85 -13.16
CA ALA A 118 -8.13 17.99 -13.69
C ALA A 118 -7.20 16.89 -13.17
N VAL A 119 -6.34 16.35 -14.05
CA VAL A 119 -5.43 15.23 -13.76
C VAL A 119 -3.99 15.65 -14.02
N PHE A 120 -3.10 15.29 -13.11
CA PHE A 120 -1.65 15.29 -13.32
C PHE A 120 -1.14 13.86 -13.23
N PHE A 121 -0.48 13.36 -14.28
CA PHE A 121 0.10 12.03 -14.31
C PHE A 121 1.55 12.00 -13.85
N CYS A 122 1.90 10.93 -13.15
CA CYS A 122 3.23 10.60 -12.66
C CYS A 122 3.44 9.07 -12.71
N ASN A 123 4.50 8.54 -12.07
CA ASN A 123 4.85 7.13 -12.19
C ASN A 123 4.60 6.34 -10.91
N SER A 124 4.35 7.00 -9.80
CA SER A 124 4.23 6.35 -8.49
C SER A 124 3.27 7.10 -7.56
N GLY A 125 2.85 6.42 -6.48
CA GLY A 125 2.02 7.04 -5.45
C GLY A 125 2.73 8.16 -4.71
N THR A 126 4.02 7.99 -4.43
CA THR A 126 4.81 9.05 -3.76
C THR A 126 4.91 10.31 -4.62
N GLU A 127 5.10 10.19 -5.95
CA GLU A 127 5.06 11.36 -6.86
C GLU A 127 3.68 12.02 -6.92
N ALA A 128 2.59 11.23 -6.87
CA ALA A 128 1.23 11.78 -6.82
C ALA A 128 0.99 12.56 -5.52
N VAL A 129 1.51 12.07 -4.39
CA VAL A 129 1.48 12.79 -3.10
C VAL A 129 2.33 14.06 -3.17
N GLU A 130 3.55 14.01 -3.71
CA GLU A 130 4.40 15.21 -3.92
C GLU A 130 3.68 16.28 -4.74
N ALA A 131 3.01 15.89 -5.83
CA ALA A 131 2.19 16.79 -6.63
C ALA A 131 1.07 17.38 -5.77
N SER A 132 0.35 16.56 -5.00
CA SER A 132 -0.76 17.01 -4.14
C SER A 132 -0.30 18.06 -3.12
N LEU A 133 0.84 17.84 -2.46
CA LEU A 133 1.41 18.78 -1.49
C LEU A 133 1.84 20.10 -2.16
N LYS A 134 2.51 20.03 -3.33
CA LYS A 134 2.92 21.21 -4.08
C LYS A 134 1.73 22.04 -4.55
N PHE A 135 0.69 21.38 -5.07
CA PHE A 135 -0.50 22.04 -5.57
C PHE A 135 -1.32 22.65 -4.43
N ALA A 136 -1.40 21.96 -3.29
CA ALA A 136 -2.05 22.50 -2.09
C ALA A 136 -1.37 23.78 -1.60
N ARG A 137 -0.02 23.82 -1.55
CA ARG A 137 0.74 25.03 -1.23
C ARG A 137 0.47 26.17 -2.21
N ALA A 138 0.53 25.87 -3.49
CA ALA A 138 0.30 26.89 -4.54
C ALA A 138 -1.11 27.45 -4.50
N ALA A 139 -2.10 26.63 -4.18
CA ALA A 139 -3.50 27.04 -4.12
C ALA A 139 -3.83 27.87 -2.89
N THR A 140 -3.22 27.58 -1.75
CA THR A 140 -3.54 28.21 -0.46
C THR A 140 -2.56 29.31 -0.04
N GLY A 141 -1.35 29.32 -0.58
CA GLY A 141 -0.25 30.17 -0.13
C GLY A 141 0.32 29.76 1.25
N ARG A 142 -0.10 28.63 1.80
CA ARG A 142 0.31 28.13 3.12
C ARG A 142 1.44 27.14 2.99
N SER A 143 2.28 26.98 4.03
CA SER A 143 3.49 26.17 3.97
C SER A 143 3.42 24.83 4.70
N LYS A 144 2.56 24.69 5.72
CA LYS A 144 2.45 23.50 6.54
C LYS A 144 1.45 22.49 5.98
N PHE A 145 1.58 21.25 6.43
CA PHE A 145 0.63 20.18 6.16
C PHE A 145 0.13 19.60 7.49
N ALA A 146 -1.17 19.33 7.60
CA ALA A 146 -1.70 18.46 8.64
C ALA A 146 -1.78 17.03 8.09
N TYR A 147 -1.46 16.03 8.91
CA TYR A 147 -1.56 14.62 8.56
C TYR A 147 -1.88 13.76 9.79
N LEU A 148 -2.43 12.58 9.58
CA LEU A 148 -2.84 11.71 10.66
C LEU A 148 -1.70 10.77 11.09
N ASP A 149 -1.63 10.45 12.38
CA ASP A 149 -0.71 9.43 12.88
C ASP A 149 -0.96 8.08 12.19
N HIS A 150 0.06 7.22 12.17
CA HIS A 150 0.08 5.95 11.43
C HIS A 150 -0.14 6.03 9.91
N GLY A 151 -0.37 7.23 9.34
CA GLY A 151 -0.54 7.41 7.89
C GLY A 151 0.70 7.01 7.09
N TRP A 152 0.47 6.45 5.90
CA TRP A 152 1.54 6.06 4.97
C TRP A 152 1.34 6.72 3.60
N HIS A 153 2.20 7.68 3.25
CA HIS A 153 2.03 8.49 2.04
C HIS A 153 3.17 8.37 1.01
N GLY A 154 4.19 7.58 1.31
CA GLY A 154 5.36 7.37 0.43
C GLY A 154 6.67 7.75 1.09
N LEU A 155 7.79 7.55 0.37
CA LEU A 155 9.14 7.65 0.90
C LEU A 155 10.03 8.67 0.18
N SER A 156 9.51 9.48 -0.74
CA SER A 156 10.19 10.70 -1.20
C SER A 156 10.11 11.78 -0.11
N LEU A 157 11.02 12.75 -0.10
CA LEU A 157 11.19 13.68 1.03
C LEU A 157 9.91 14.44 1.40
N GLY A 158 9.11 14.86 0.43
CA GLY A 158 7.85 15.56 0.72
C GLY A 158 6.77 14.63 1.27
N SER A 159 6.59 13.44 0.68
CA SER A 159 5.65 12.45 1.21
C SER A 159 6.11 11.89 2.57
N LEU A 160 7.44 11.77 2.76
CA LEU A 160 8.04 11.36 4.02
C LEU A 160 7.78 12.38 5.15
N ALA A 161 7.70 13.66 4.81
CA ALA A 161 7.39 14.73 5.76
C ALA A 161 6.02 14.62 6.41
N ILE A 162 5.06 13.94 5.75
CA ILE A 162 3.72 13.66 6.26
C ILE A 162 3.51 12.17 6.62
N MET A 163 4.61 11.43 6.79
CA MET A 163 4.59 10.05 7.26
C MET A 163 4.20 9.99 8.73
N GLY A 164 3.22 9.16 9.08
CA GLY A 164 2.74 9.02 10.46
C GLY A 164 3.70 8.31 11.42
N ASN A 165 4.74 7.63 10.90
CA ASN A 165 5.73 6.90 11.70
C ASN A 165 7.10 7.57 11.61
N GLU A 166 7.62 8.04 12.72
CA GLU A 166 8.89 8.81 12.80
C GLU A 166 10.12 8.00 12.40
N GLU A 167 10.13 6.70 12.66
CA GLU A 167 11.26 5.81 12.34
C GLU A 167 11.68 5.84 10.86
N PHE A 168 10.73 6.13 9.93
CA PHE A 168 11.04 6.25 8.50
C PHE A 168 11.76 7.54 8.14
N ARG A 169 11.80 8.53 9.04
CA ARG A 169 12.48 9.82 8.85
C ARG A 169 13.92 9.81 9.37
N GLU A 170 14.26 8.80 10.18
CA GLU A 170 15.57 8.74 10.84
C GLU A 170 16.71 8.76 9.81
N GLY A 171 17.61 9.74 9.94
CA GLY A 171 18.80 9.89 9.12
C GLY A 171 18.61 10.66 7.81
N PHE A 172 17.39 11.18 7.50
CA PHE A 172 17.13 11.93 6.26
C PHE A 172 17.08 13.46 6.45
N GLY A 173 17.46 13.98 7.62
CA GLY A 173 17.55 15.41 7.87
C GLY A 173 16.22 16.10 8.15
N GLU A 174 16.18 17.42 7.98
CA GLU A 174 15.00 18.24 8.22
C GLU A 174 13.92 17.99 7.16
N MET A 175 12.68 17.78 7.62
CA MET A 175 11.52 17.55 6.76
C MET A 175 10.77 18.85 6.47
N LEU A 176 9.94 18.82 5.42
CA LEU A 176 8.97 19.88 5.19
C LEU A 176 8.06 20.06 6.42
N PRO A 177 7.64 21.30 6.73
CA PRO A 177 6.84 21.55 7.94
C PRO A 177 5.49 20.84 7.88
N GLY A 178 5.30 19.90 8.80
CA GLY A 178 4.10 19.10 8.97
C GLY A 178 3.66 19.04 10.44
N VAL A 179 2.37 18.87 10.68
CA VAL A 179 1.79 18.71 12.01
C VAL A 179 1.01 17.41 12.05
N GLN A 180 1.48 16.47 12.85
CA GLN A 180 0.80 15.21 13.09
C GLN A 180 -0.39 15.41 14.01
N VAL A 181 -1.51 14.79 13.68
CA VAL A 181 -2.76 14.80 14.45
C VAL A 181 -3.11 13.35 14.80
N PRO A 182 -3.50 13.05 16.05
CA PRO A 182 -3.98 11.73 16.40
C PRO A 182 -5.21 11.33 15.57
N TYR A 183 -5.21 10.08 15.07
CA TYR A 183 -6.33 9.56 14.26
C TYR A 183 -7.59 9.45 15.12
N GLY A 184 -8.67 10.07 14.66
CA GLY A 184 -9.94 10.09 15.38
C GLY A 184 -10.12 11.26 16.36
N ASP A 185 -9.12 12.11 16.58
CA ASP A 185 -9.20 13.27 17.50
C ASP A 185 -9.56 14.57 16.75
N LEU A 186 -10.85 14.91 16.74
CA LEU A 186 -11.35 16.14 16.12
C LEU A 186 -10.92 17.41 16.86
N GLU A 187 -10.76 17.36 18.19
CA GLU A 187 -10.34 18.54 18.96
C GLU A 187 -8.88 18.89 18.66
N ALA A 188 -8.01 17.87 18.60
CA ALA A 188 -6.62 18.07 18.19
C ALA A 188 -6.56 18.60 16.76
N LEU A 189 -7.37 18.06 15.84
CA LEU A 189 -7.45 18.54 14.47
C LEU A 189 -7.90 20.01 14.42
N GLU A 190 -8.93 20.38 15.13
CA GLU A 190 -9.43 21.76 15.16
C GLU A 190 -8.38 22.74 15.73
N ARG A 191 -7.68 22.37 16.81
CA ARG A 191 -6.57 23.16 17.37
C ARG A 191 -5.46 23.42 16.35
N VAL A 192 -5.18 22.45 15.46
CA VAL A 192 -4.18 22.59 14.40
C VAL A 192 -4.70 23.50 13.27
N LEU A 193 -5.90 23.21 12.75
CA LEU A 193 -6.44 23.91 11.58
C LEU A 193 -6.86 25.36 11.87
N SER A 194 -7.26 25.67 13.13
CA SER A 194 -7.62 27.03 13.55
C SER A 194 -6.49 28.06 13.39
N LYS A 195 -5.22 27.60 13.34
CA LYS A 195 -4.05 28.45 13.06
C LYS A 195 -4.00 28.94 11.62
N LYS A 196 -4.78 28.35 10.71
CA LYS A 196 -4.90 28.71 9.28
C LYS A 196 -3.57 28.74 8.51
N ASP A 197 -2.59 27.93 8.91
CA ASP A 197 -1.26 27.83 8.31
C ASP A 197 -1.02 26.51 7.56
N CYS A 198 -1.97 25.55 7.64
CA CYS A 198 -1.92 24.28 6.91
C CYS A 198 -2.53 24.43 5.50
N ALA A 199 -1.77 23.99 4.48
CA ALA A 199 -2.20 23.97 3.08
C ALA A 199 -3.25 22.87 2.84
N CYS A 200 -3.02 21.69 3.37
CA CYS A 200 -3.98 20.58 3.33
C CYS A 200 -3.91 19.74 4.61
N LEU A 201 -4.99 18.97 4.82
CA LEU A 201 -5.02 17.78 5.66
C LEU A 201 -4.92 16.56 4.74
N ALA A 202 -3.87 15.77 4.90
CA ALA A 202 -3.67 14.51 4.18
C ALA A 202 -4.26 13.35 4.98
N VAL A 203 -5.15 12.56 4.36
CA VAL A 203 -5.81 11.42 4.99
C VAL A 203 -5.80 10.19 4.08
N GLU A 204 -5.61 9.01 4.65
CA GLU A 204 -6.09 7.74 4.10
C GLU A 204 -7.44 7.47 4.77
N CYS A 205 -8.54 7.35 4.03
CA CYS A 205 -9.86 7.10 4.64
C CYS A 205 -9.92 5.74 5.37
N VAL A 206 -9.16 4.76 4.86
CA VAL A 206 -8.80 3.52 5.53
C VAL A 206 -7.28 3.45 5.50
N GLN A 207 -6.63 3.53 6.65
CA GLN A 207 -5.16 3.55 6.70
C GLN A 207 -4.56 2.22 6.25
N GLY A 208 -3.57 2.30 5.36
CA GLY A 208 -2.86 1.14 4.84
C GLY A 208 -2.11 0.35 5.92
N LYS A 209 -1.53 1.04 6.88
CA LYS A 209 -0.90 0.40 8.04
C LYS A 209 -1.95 0.10 9.12
N GLY A 210 -2.07 -1.19 9.47
CA GLY A 210 -2.99 -1.65 10.51
C GLY A 210 -4.46 -1.71 10.09
N VAL A 211 -4.80 -1.34 8.86
CA VAL A 211 -6.19 -1.28 8.35
C VAL A 211 -7.12 -0.57 9.36
N ARG A 212 -6.72 0.64 9.75
CA ARG A 212 -7.46 1.44 10.71
C ARG A 212 -8.60 2.15 10.00
N ILE A 213 -9.80 2.07 10.60
CA ILE A 213 -11.02 2.71 10.11
C ILE A 213 -11.51 3.61 11.23
N PRO A 214 -11.77 4.91 10.98
CA PRO A 214 -12.27 5.80 12.03
C PRO A 214 -13.75 5.56 12.30
N ALA A 215 -14.26 6.16 13.36
CA ALA A 215 -15.70 6.30 13.56
C ALA A 215 -16.36 6.99 12.34
N ASP A 216 -17.58 6.59 12.01
CA ASP A 216 -18.22 7.00 10.75
C ASP A 216 -18.44 8.52 10.61
N ASP A 217 -18.52 9.25 11.71
CA ASP A 217 -18.70 10.71 11.77
C ASP A 217 -17.37 11.48 11.69
N TYR A 218 -16.23 10.85 11.92
CA TYR A 218 -14.92 11.51 12.01
C TYR A 218 -14.50 12.19 10.69
N LEU A 219 -14.48 11.45 9.58
CA LEU A 219 -14.02 12.01 8.31
C LEU A 219 -14.92 13.12 7.77
N PRO A 220 -16.26 13.01 7.83
CA PRO A 220 -17.15 14.13 7.50
C PRO A 220 -16.90 15.38 8.37
N ALA A 221 -16.73 15.21 9.68
CA ALA A 221 -16.41 16.31 10.59
C ALA A 221 -15.02 16.91 10.29
N ALA A 222 -14.01 16.10 10.02
CA ALA A 222 -12.67 16.56 9.62
C ALA A 222 -12.72 17.38 8.33
N GLN A 223 -13.49 16.94 7.34
CA GLN A 223 -13.70 17.71 6.10
C GLN A 223 -14.43 19.04 6.38
N ALA A 224 -15.43 19.06 7.27
CA ALA A 224 -16.10 20.28 7.66
C ALA A 224 -15.15 21.28 8.35
N LEU A 225 -14.25 20.80 9.20
CA LEU A 225 -13.19 21.63 9.82
C LEU A 225 -12.22 22.17 8.76
N CYS A 226 -11.83 21.36 7.78
CA CYS A 226 -11.00 21.81 6.66
C CYS A 226 -11.67 22.97 5.91
N ARG A 227 -12.95 22.85 5.57
CA ARG A 227 -13.75 23.92 4.93
C ARG A 227 -13.83 25.17 5.82
N LYS A 228 -14.11 25.02 7.11
CA LYS A 228 -14.21 26.12 8.09
C LYS A 228 -12.93 26.95 8.15
N TYR A 229 -11.77 26.33 8.08
CA TYR A 229 -10.48 26.99 8.22
C TYR A 229 -9.73 27.21 6.89
N GLY A 230 -10.35 26.87 5.75
CA GLY A 230 -9.78 27.04 4.40
C GLY A 230 -8.55 26.20 4.16
N THR A 231 -8.48 25.00 4.75
CA THR A 231 -7.48 23.98 4.51
C THR A 231 -8.03 22.99 3.46
N LEU A 232 -7.24 22.57 2.48
CA LEU A 232 -7.69 21.60 1.49
C LEU A 232 -7.78 20.20 2.09
N PHE A 233 -8.82 19.45 1.71
CA PHE A 233 -8.99 18.06 2.12
C PHE A 233 -8.41 17.15 1.05
N PHE A 234 -7.29 16.50 1.36
CA PHE A 234 -6.55 15.62 0.46
C PHE A 234 -6.72 14.16 0.88
N CYS A 235 -7.38 13.36 0.04
CA CYS A 235 -7.50 11.91 0.23
C CYS A 235 -6.41 11.16 -0.54
N ASP A 236 -5.60 10.40 0.18
CA ASP A 236 -4.64 9.47 -0.42
C ASP A 236 -5.35 8.14 -0.72
N GLU A 237 -5.64 7.93 -2.00
CA GLU A 237 -6.30 6.73 -2.54
C GLU A 237 -5.31 5.77 -3.22
N VAL A 238 -4.01 5.94 -2.97
CA VAL A 238 -2.96 5.10 -3.57
C VAL A 238 -3.17 3.62 -3.27
N GLN A 239 -3.56 3.27 -2.06
CA GLN A 239 -3.84 1.87 -1.70
C GLN A 239 -5.32 1.52 -1.72
N THR A 240 -6.20 2.45 -1.38
CA THR A 240 -7.64 2.24 -1.19
C THR A 240 -8.46 2.36 -2.47
N GLY A 241 -7.92 3.04 -3.49
CA GLY A 241 -8.59 3.28 -4.75
C GLY A 241 -8.79 2.05 -5.64
N TYR A 242 -9.56 2.26 -6.68
CA TYR A 242 -9.87 1.28 -7.74
C TYR A 242 -10.51 -0.01 -7.24
N GLY A 243 -11.42 0.11 -6.27
CA GLY A 243 -12.23 -1.01 -5.79
C GLY A 243 -11.73 -1.71 -4.54
N ARG A 244 -10.53 -1.38 -4.03
CA ARG A 244 -9.91 -2.09 -2.91
C ARG A 244 -10.81 -2.20 -1.68
N THR A 245 -11.56 -1.14 -1.38
CA THR A 245 -12.49 -1.08 -0.23
C THR A 245 -13.94 -1.44 -0.58
N GLY A 246 -14.22 -1.94 -1.79
CA GLY A 246 -15.58 -2.25 -2.24
C GLY A 246 -16.36 -1.05 -2.79
N LYS A 247 -15.71 0.10 -2.91
CA LYS A 247 -16.12 1.27 -3.68
C LYS A 247 -14.98 1.67 -4.59
N LEU A 248 -15.25 2.39 -5.68
CA LEU A 248 -14.17 2.79 -6.61
C LEU A 248 -13.08 3.59 -5.89
N PHE A 249 -13.46 4.52 -5.02
CA PHE A 249 -12.59 5.25 -4.11
C PHE A 249 -13.13 5.15 -2.68
N SER A 250 -12.23 5.08 -1.70
CA SER A 250 -12.60 4.88 -0.29
C SER A 250 -13.40 6.05 0.31
N PHE A 251 -13.13 7.28 -0.12
CA PHE A 251 -13.87 8.47 0.33
C PHE A 251 -15.38 8.38 0.07
N GLN A 252 -15.82 7.54 -0.90
CA GLN A 252 -17.23 7.35 -1.22
C GLN A 252 -18.01 6.62 -0.10
N HIS A 253 -17.34 5.92 0.83
CA HIS A 253 -18.02 5.32 1.98
C HIS A 253 -18.63 6.33 2.94
N TRP A 254 -18.05 7.53 2.98
CA TRP A 254 -18.47 8.62 3.85
C TRP A 254 -19.06 9.82 3.08
N ASN A 255 -19.34 9.67 1.78
CA ASN A 255 -19.83 10.72 0.89
C ASN A 255 -18.98 12.00 0.96
N LEU A 256 -17.64 11.85 1.06
CA LEU A 256 -16.74 12.98 1.12
C LEU A 256 -16.55 13.63 -0.26
N GLU A 257 -16.20 14.91 -0.24
CA GLU A 257 -15.88 15.70 -1.42
C GLU A 257 -14.43 16.23 -1.32
N PRO A 258 -13.41 15.38 -1.54
CA PRO A 258 -12.03 15.82 -1.44
C PRO A 258 -11.69 16.89 -2.46
N ASP A 259 -10.75 17.76 -2.11
CA ASP A 259 -10.21 18.77 -3.02
C ASP A 259 -9.14 18.17 -3.95
N ILE A 260 -8.41 17.18 -3.44
CA ILE A 260 -7.32 16.48 -4.12
C ILE A 260 -7.42 14.99 -3.78
N ILE A 261 -7.16 14.12 -4.75
CA ILE A 261 -6.89 12.70 -4.52
C ILE A 261 -5.59 12.28 -5.18
N SER A 262 -4.82 11.41 -4.55
CA SER A 262 -3.66 10.72 -5.14
C SER A 262 -3.99 9.27 -5.43
N THR A 263 -3.56 8.75 -6.58
CA THR A 263 -3.81 7.37 -7.00
C THR A 263 -2.58 6.75 -7.65
N SER A 264 -2.43 5.42 -7.56
CA SER A 264 -1.37 4.66 -8.23
C SER A 264 -1.70 3.15 -8.15
N LYS A 265 -0.75 2.32 -7.77
CA LYS A 265 -0.89 0.87 -7.50
C LYS A 265 -1.83 0.15 -8.48
N ALA A 266 -3.08 -0.08 -8.09
CA ALA A 266 -4.05 -0.84 -8.88
C ALA A 266 -4.26 -0.26 -10.28
N LEU A 267 -4.10 1.06 -10.49
CA LEU A 267 -4.20 1.69 -11.81
C LEU A 267 -3.23 1.10 -12.83
N SER A 268 -2.09 0.56 -12.38
CA SER A 268 -1.05 -0.03 -13.22
C SER A 268 -1.40 -1.41 -13.79
N GLY A 269 -2.48 -2.04 -13.35
CA GLY A 269 -2.74 -3.45 -13.64
C GLY A 269 -1.61 -4.40 -13.22
N GLY A 270 -0.61 -3.88 -12.48
CA GLY A 270 0.55 -4.63 -12.01
C GLY A 270 1.73 -4.71 -12.99
N TYR A 271 1.65 -4.06 -14.14
CA TYR A 271 2.68 -4.18 -15.20
C TYR A 271 3.55 -2.93 -15.36
N VAL A 272 2.95 -1.76 -15.44
CA VAL A 272 3.66 -0.53 -15.80
C VAL A 272 3.44 0.53 -14.72
N PRO A 273 4.50 1.17 -14.21
CA PRO A 273 4.37 2.24 -13.24
C PRO A 273 3.47 3.36 -13.77
N VAL A 274 2.43 3.71 -13.02
CA VAL A 274 1.54 4.83 -13.28
C VAL A 274 0.97 5.35 -11.97
N GLY A 275 0.86 6.67 -11.87
CA GLY A 275 0.22 7.37 -10.77
C GLY A 275 -0.48 8.62 -11.29
N ALA A 276 -1.42 9.12 -10.52
CA ALA A 276 -2.13 10.35 -10.85
C ALA A 276 -2.52 11.12 -9.58
N MET A 277 -2.41 12.43 -9.65
CA MET A 277 -3.12 13.37 -8.78
C MET A 277 -4.34 13.88 -9.55
N ILE A 278 -5.51 13.78 -8.95
CA ILE A 278 -6.76 14.31 -9.52
C ILE A 278 -7.27 15.40 -8.58
N THR A 279 -7.63 16.56 -9.13
CA THR A 279 -7.98 17.73 -8.33
C THR A 279 -8.96 18.63 -9.05
N ARG A 280 -9.42 19.68 -8.37
CA ARG A 280 -10.22 20.73 -8.96
C ARG A 280 -9.40 21.56 -9.94
N ARG A 281 -9.94 21.91 -11.07
CA ARG A 281 -9.29 22.79 -12.07
C ARG A 281 -8.82 24.12 -11.46
N ALA A 282 -9.58 24.66 -10.54
CA ALA A 282 -9.20 25.89 -9.84
C ALA A 282 -7.90 25.76 -9.05
N ILE A 283 -7.63 24.59 -8.42
CA ILE A 283 -6.37 24.28 -7.74
C ILE A 283 -5.27 24.06 -8.78
N TYR A 284 -5.57 23.30 -9.84
CA TYR A 284 -4.62 23.00 -10.93
C TYR A 284 -4.11 24.28 -11.59
N GLN A 285 -5.00 25.24 -11.87
CA GLN A 285 -4.67 26.50 -12.47
C GLN A 285 -3.84 27.44 -11.57
N LYS A 286 -3.77 27.22 -10.26
CA LYS A 286 -2.84 27.98 -9.40
C LYS A 286 -1.38 27.66 -9.69
N VAL A 287 -1.09 26.48 -10.21
CA VAL A 287 0.27 26.08 -10.62
C VAL A 287 0.52 26.46 -12.07
N PHE A 288 -0.41 26.13 -12.98
CA PHE A 288 -0.29 26.33 -14.42
C PHE A 288 -1.15 27.50 -14.90
N HIS A 289 -0.86 28.71 -14.45
CA HIS A 289 -1.68 29.90 -14.67
C HIS A 289 -1.14 30.87 -15.74
N ARG A 290 0.06 30.64 -16.26
CA ARG A 290 0.72 31.44 -17.30
C ARG A 290 1.54 30.54 -18.23
N MET A 291 1.80 31.00 -19.45
CA MET A 291 2.56 30.22 -20.44
C MET A 291 3.98 29.85 -19.96
N ASP A 292 4.65 30.77 -19.30
CA ASP A 292 6.02 30.56 -18.74
C ASP A 292 6.03 29.60 -17.52
N ARG A 293 4.85 29.16 -17.06
CA ARG A 293 4.72 28.22 -15.96
C ARG A 293 4.23 26.84 -16.37
N CYS A 294 4.06 26.55 -17.66
CA CYS A 294 3.53 25.27 -18.14
C CYS A 294 4.41 24.04 -17.78
N TRP A 295 5.67 24.26 -17.40
CA TRP A 295 6.65 23.21 -17.05
C TRP A 295 7.13 23.24 -15.60
N VAL A 296 6.56 24.04 -14.72
CA VAL A 296 7.03 24.18 -13.32
C VAL A 296 6.80 22.94 -12.47
N HIS A 297 6.00 22.00 -12.97
CA HIS A 297 5.83 20.66 -12.43
C HIS A 297 5.58 19.68 -13.58
N SER A 298 6.44 18.68 -13.72
CA SER A 298 6.38 17.71 -14.80
C SER A 298 7.01 16.37 -14.35
N SER A 299 6.76 15.32 -15.11
CA SER A 299 7.40 14.03 -14.95
C SER A 299 7.74 13.49 -16.34
N SER A 300 8.99 13.03 -16.55
CA SER A 300 9.45 12.56 -17.87
C SER A 300 8.61 11.41 -18.42
N PHE A 301 8.28 10.43 -17.59
CA PHE A 301 7.52 9.23 -17.96
C PHE A 301 6.03 9.28 -17.57
N GLY A 302 5.57 10.33 -16.92
CA GLY A 302 4.20 10.40 -16.38
C GLY A 302 3.10 10.28 -17.41
N ARG A 303 3.39 10.54 -18.71
CA ARG A 303 2.44 10.46 -19.81
C ARG A 303 2.84 9.42 -20.88
N ASN A 304 3.62 8.40 -20.50
CA ASN A 304 4.05 7.37 -21.44
C ASN A 304 2.87 6.52 -21.94
N ASN A 305 2.89 6.13 -23.21
CA ASN A 305 1.79 5.41 -23.83
C ASN A 305 1.46 4.07 -23.15
N LEU A 306 2.47 3.30 -22.74
CA LEU A 306 2.23 2.02 -22.06
C LEU A 306 1.49 2.19 -20.74
N GLY A 307 1.94 3.13 -19.88
CA GLY A 307 1.28 3.43 -18.62
C GLY A 307 -0.16 3.90 -18.81
N MET A 308 -0.39 4.78 -19.78
CA MET A 308 -1.71 5.32 -20.08
C MET A 308 -2.66 4.25 -20.63
N ALA A 309 -2.22 3.43 -21.56
CA ALA A 309 -3.00 2.33 -22.13
C ALA A 309 -3.32 1.24 -21.11
N VAL A 310 -2.35 0.89 -20.25
CA VAL A 310 -2.56 -0.08 -19.16
C VAL A 310 -3.53 0.47 -18.11
N GLY A 311 -3.46 1.77 -17.79
CA GLY A 311 -4.45 2.42 -16.94
C GLY A 311 -5.87 2.34 -17.51
N LEU A 312 -6.03 2.63 -18.80
CA LEU A 312 -7.32 2.48 -19.53
C LEU A 312 -7.82 1.03 -19.49
N ALA A 313 -6.95 0.06 -19.77
CA ALA A 313 -7.29 -1.36 -19.73
C ALA A 313 -7.74 -1.78 -18.33
N THR A 314 -7.04 -1.32 -17.28
CA THR A 314 -7.38 -1.62 -15.89
C THR A 314 -8.76 -1.10 -15.53
N LEU A 315 -9.09 0.17 -15.88
CA LEU A 315 -10.42 0.73 -15.65
C LEU A 315 -11.50 -0.04 -16.39
N HIS A 316 -11.24 -0.43 -17.64
CA HIS A 316 -12.16 -1.24 -18.44
C HIS A 316 -12.42 -2.62 -17.81
N ILE A 317 -11.37 -3.32 -17.35
CA ILE A 317 -11.48 -4.62 -16.70
C ILE A 317 -12.26 -4.52 -15.39
N LEU A 318 -12.02 -3.49 -14.59
CA LEU A 318 -12.76 -3.25 -13.34
C LEU A 318 -14.28 -3.16 -13.58
N ASP A 319 -14.68 -2.46 -14.65
CA ASP A 319 -16.09 -2.28 -15.01
C ASP A 319 -16.68 -3.56 -15.63
N GLU A 320 -16.01 -4.13 -16.65
CA GLU A 320 -16.50 -5.29 -17.41
C GLU A 320 -16.66 -6.54 -16.53
N GLU A 321 -15.69 -6.80 -15.67
CA GLU A 321 -15.68 -7.96 -14.76
C GLU A 321 -16.33 -7.66 -13.40
N LYS A 322 -16.90 -6.45 -13.22
CA LYS A 322 -17.57 -5.99 -12.00
C LYS A 322 -16.70 -6.20 -10.74
N LEU A 323 -15.41 -5.90 -10.85
CA LEU A 323 -14.45 -6.24 -9.81
C LEU A 323 -14.58 -5.39 -8.56
N VAL A 324 -15.16 -4.19 -8.66
CA VAL A 324 -15.44 -3.32 -7.49
C VAL A 324 -16.52 -3.97 -6.62
N GLU A 325 -17.62 -4.41 -7.22
CA GLU A 325 -18.70 -5.13 -6.54
C GLU A 325 -18.22 -6.48 -5.99
N ARG A 326 -17.40 -7.18 -6.79
CA ARG A 326 -16.79 -8.44 -6.35
C ARG A 326 -15.91 -8.25 -5.11
N SER A 327 -15.10 -7.18 -5.08
CA SER A 327 -14.31 -6.82 -3.89
C SER A 327 -15.18 -6.61 -2.66
N ALA A 328 -16.31 -5.91 -2.79
CA ALA A 328 -17.26 -5.73 -1.69
C ALA A 328 -17.82 -7.06 -1.18
N VAL A 329 -18.28 -7.92 -2.10
CA VAL A 329 -18.91 -9.22 -1.74
C VAL A 329 -17.90 -10.19 -1.13
N GLN A 330 -16.76 -10.41 -1.81
CA GLN A 330 -15.75 -11.36 -1.32
C GLN A 330 -15.07 -10.85 -0.04
N GLY A 331 -14.84 -9.54 0.04
CA GLY A 331 -14.30 -8.91 1.24
C GLY A 331 -15.22 -9.09 2.45
N GLN A 332 -16.54 -8.94 2.29
CA GLN A 332 -17.49 -9.17 3.38
C GLN A 332 -17.53 -10.62 3.81
N LYS A 333 -17.60 -11.58 2.86
CA LYS A 333 -17.54 -13.02 3.18
C LYS A 333 -16.28 -13.38 3.99
N LEU A 334 -15.13 -12.87 3.54
CA LEU A 334 -13.86 -13.11 4.21
C LEU A 334 -13.84 -12.49 5.62
N LEU A 335 -14.36 -11.27 5.77
CA LEU A 335 -14.45 -10.59 7.06
C LEU A 335 -15.34 -11.33 8.06
N ASP A 336 -16.52 -11.80 7.60
CA ASP A 336 -17.47 -12.55 8.43
C ASP A 336 -16.86 -13.89 8.88
N ALA A 337 -16.21 -14.62 7.96
CA ALA A 337 -15.56 -15.88 8.24
C ALA A 337 -14.38 -15.73 9.23
N LEU A 338 -13.57 -14.66 9.09
CA LEU A 338 -12.49 -14.33 10.03
C LEU A 338 -13.04 -14.01 11.43
N ASN A 339 -14.11 -13.22 11.52
CA ASN A 339 -14.69 -12.88 12.81
C ASN A 339 -15.37 -14.09 13.49
N ALA A 340 -15.83 -15.09 12.72
CA ALA A 340 -16.34 -16.34 13.29
C ALA A 340 -15.26 -17.14 14.05
N LEU A 341 -13.97 -17.03 13.65
CA LEU A 341 -12.86 -17.67 14.35
C LEU A 341 -12.62 -17.14 15.78
N LYS A 342 -13.11 -15.93 16.11
CA LYS A 342 -12.97 -15.36 17.47
C LYS A 342 -13.58 -16.25 18.56
N ALA A 343 -14.65 -16.96 18.25
CA ALA A 343 -15.28 -17.87 19.21
C ALA A 343 -14.36 -19.06 19.59
N LYS A 344 -13.41 -19.40 18.71
CA LYS A 344 -12.51 -20.53 18.84
C LYS A 344 -11.11 -20.13 19.36
N HIS A 345 -10.65 -18.94 19.01
CA HIS A 345 -9.29 -18.48 19.29
C HIS A 345 -9.26 -17.22 20.13
N GLU A 346 -8.94 -17.36 21.41
CA GLU A 346 -8.89 -16.23 22.36
C GLU A 346 -7.81 -15.17 22.05
N VAL A 347 -6.82 -15.50 21.23
CA VAL A 347 -5.77 -14.55 20.78
C VAL A 347 -6.27 -13.62 19.68
N LEU A 348 -7.35 -13.96 18.98
CA LEU A 348 -7.91 -13.15 17.91
C LEU A 348 -8.81 -12.06 18.48
N MET A 349 -8.33 -10.82 18.43
CA MET A 349 -9.09 -9.66 18.91
C MET A 349 -10.24 -9.32 17.97
N GLU A 350 -9.94 -9.06 16.72
CA GLU A 350 -10.92 -8.75 15.67
C GLU A 350 -10.32 -8.90 14.27
N ALA A 351 -11.20 -9.10 13.30
CA ALA A 351 -10.92 -8.76 11.92
C ALA A 351 -11.76 -7.54 11.54
N ARG A 352 -11.13 -6.52 10.95
CA ARG A 352 -11.77 -5.29 10.48
C ARG A 352 -11.33 -4.96 9.06
N GLY A 353 -12.17 -4.26 8.31
CA GLY A 353 -11.84 -3.90 6.93
C GLY A 353 -13.04 -3.38 6.15
N LYS A 354 -12.77 -3.04 4.90
CA LYS A 354 -13.78 -2.73 3.88
C LYS A 354 -13.33 -3.37 2.56
N GLY A 355 -14.23 -4.06 1.88
CA GLY A 355 -13.89 -4.81 0.66
C GLY A 355 -12.73 -5.78 0.90
N CYS A 356 -11.85 -5.89 -0.07
CA CYS A 356 -10.64 -6.73 -0.01
C CYS A 356 -9.45 -6.04 0.69
N MET A 357 -9.69 -5.22 1.70
CA MET A 357 -8.67 -4.62 2.56
C MET A 357 -9.02 -4.93 4.00
N ILE A 358 -8.37 -5.95 4.59
CA ILE A 358 -8.70 -6.49 5.91
C ILE A 358 -7.45 -6.56 6.78
N GLY A 359 -7.59 -6.17 8.05
CA GLY A 359 -6.63 -6.35 9.12
C GLY A 359 -7.15 -7.40 10.10
N ILE A 360 -6.28 -8.33 10.48
CA ILE A 360 -6.53 -9.36 11.49
C ILE A 360 -5.68 -8.98 12.68
N GLU A 361 -6.30 -8.56 13.78
CA GLU A 361 -5.61 -8.08 14.99
C GLU A 361 -5.65 -9.11 16.09
N PHE A 362 -4.51 -9.28 16.75
CA PHE A 362 -4.33 -10.19 17.87
C PHE A 362 -4.13 -9.41 19.17
N HIS A 363 -4.42 -10.03 20.31
CA HIS A 363 -4.25 -9.44 21.63
C HIS A 363 -3.79 -10.46 22.67
N GLU A 364 -3.40 -9.97 23.86
CA GLU A 364 -2.98 -10.79 24.98
C GLU A 364 -4.11 -11.77 25.37
N PRO A 365 -3.86 -13.10 25.36
CA PRO A 365 -4.87 -14.09 25.71
C PRO A 365 -5.20 -14.08 27.21
N LYS A 366 -6.38 -14.59 27.54
CA LYS A 366 -6.87 -14.65 28.94
C LYS A 366 -6.26 -15.80 29.73
N SER A 367 -5.99 -16.93 29.08
CA SER A 367 -5.43 -18.12 29.73
C SER A 367 -4.01 -17.86 30.24
N LEU A 368 -3.72 -18.21 31.49
CA LEU A 368 -2.48 -17.87 32.18
C LEU A 368 -1.22 -18.36 31.44
N LYS A 369 -1.26 -19.58 30.91
CA LYS A 369 -0.12 -20.17 30.18
C LYS A 369 0.19 -19.40 28.90
N MET A 370 -0.82 -19.13 28.09
CA MET A 370 -0.65 -18.39 26.83
C MET A 370 -0.27 -16.93 27.11
N LYS A 371 -0.82 -16.32 28.16
CA LYS A 371 -0.46 -14.96 28.59
C LYS A 371 1.02 -14.84 28.95
N MET A 372 1.59 -15.82 29.64
CA MET A 372 3.02 -15.83 29.98
C MET A 372 3.88 -15.95 28.71
N ALA A 373 3.52 -16.85 27.80
CA ALA A 373 4.22 -17.01 26.53
C ALA A 373 4.10 -15.75 25.62
N TRP A 374 2.92 -15.14 25.57
CA TRP A 374 2.69 -13.86 24.88
C TRP A 374 3.63 -12.77 25.42
N LYS A 375 3.70 -12.56 26.74
CA LYS A 375 4.58 -11.57 27.34
C LYS A 375 6.05 -11.82 27.07
N MET A 376 6.49 -13.08 27.03
CA MET A 376 7.87 -13.42 26.69
C MET A 376 8.23 -13.01 25.26
N VAL A 377 7.32 -13.24 24.31
CA VAL A 377 7.51 -12.86 22.91
C VAL A 377 7.53 -11.32 22.76
N HIS A 378 6.60 -10.60 23.40
CA HIS A 378 6.50 -9.15 23.32
C HIS A 378 7.60 -8.40 24.06
N ALA A 379 8.23 -9.01 25.08
CA ALA A 379 9.42 -8.45 25.73
C ALA A 379 10.60 -8.24 24.76
N ALA A 380 10.66 -9.00 23.68
CA ALA A 380 11.70 -8.84 22.65
C ALA A 380 11.33 -7.79 21.61
N HIS A 381 10.10 -7.83 21.09
CA HIS A 381 9.59 -6.86 20.11
C HIS A 381 8.07 -7.00 19.95
N ASP A 382 7.38 -5.85 19.91
CA ASP A 382 5.96 -5.80 19.56
C ASP A 382 5.75 -6.29 18.10
N GLY A 383 4.66 -7.01 17.85
CA GLY A 383 4.34 -7.55 16.52
C GLY A 383 5.00 -8.90 16.18
N LEU A 384 5.83 -9.46 17.07
CA LEU A 384 6.41 -10.79 16.83
C LEU A 384 5.36 -11.90 16.79
N PHE A 385 4.27 -11.78 17.53
CA PHE A 385 3.20 -12.78 17.51
C PHE A 385 2.57 -12.88 16.12
N ALA A 386 2.24 -11.75 15.49
CA ALA A 386 1.74 -11.75 14.12
C ALA A 386 2.75 -12.39 13.14
N GLN A 387 4.05 -12.20 13.34
CA GLN A 387 5.08 -12.87 12.54
C GLN A 387 5.10 -14.40 12.75
N MET A 388 4.88 -14.87 13.99
CA MET A 388 4.75 -16.30 14.29
C MET A 388 3.55 -16.94 13.58
N VAL A 389 2.49 -16.19 13.29
CA VAL A 389 1.33 -16.65 12.50
C VAL A 389 1.64 -16.64 10.99
N VAL A 390 2.27 -15.57 10.50
CA VAL A 390 2.55 -15.38 9.06
C VAL A 390 3.52 -16.44 8.52
N MET A 391 4.54 -16.83 9.29
CA MET A 391 5.53 -17.80 8.83
C MET A 391 4.93 -19.20 8.56
N PRO A 392 4.17 -19.83 9.47
CA PRO A 392 3.51 -21.09 9.17
C PRO A 392 2.44 -20.99 8.08
N LEU A 393 1.72 -19.87 7.96
CA LEU A 393 0.81 -19.63 6.84
C LEU A 393 1.54 -19.76 5.50
N LEU A 394 2.73 -19.18 5.39
CA LEU A 394 3.54 -19.28 4.17
C LEU A 394 4.16 -20.66 3.99
N GLU A 395 4.80 -21.18 5.02
CA GLU A 395 5.63 -22.40 4.94
C GLU A 395 4.79 -23.67 4.80
N LYS A 396 3.73 -23.81 5.63
CA LYS A 396 2.91 -25.02 5.75
C LYS A 396 1.69 -24.99 4.83
N HIS A 397 1.08 -23.81 4.70
CA HIS A 397 -0.19 -23.66 3.97
C HIS A 397 -0.06 -22.90 2.64
N HIS A 398 1.13 -22.43 2.27
CA HIS A 398 1.39 -21.68 1.04
C HIS A 398 0.48 -20.45 0.88
N MET A 399 0.22 -19.73 1.98
CA MET A 399 -0.57 -18.49 2.01
C MET A 399 0.36 -17.29 2.17
N LEU A 400 0.47 -16.45 1.15
CA LEU A 400 1.32 -15.25 1.19
C LEU A 400 0.59 -14.11 1.91
N THR A 401 0.96 -13.84 3.14
CA THR A 401 0.44 -12.76 3.98
C THR A 401 1.59 -11.91 4.55
N GLN A 402 1.31 -10.82 5.25
CA GLN A 402 2.33 -10.02 5.89
C GLN A 402 1.82 -9.29 7.14
N VAL A 403 2.70 -9.15 8.12
CA VAL A 403 2.51 -8.28 9.29
C VAL A 403 2.33 -6.83 8.85
N SER A 404 1.39 -6.11 9.45
CA SER A 404 1.07 -4.73 9.14
C SER A 404 1.29 -3.82 10.33
N GLY A 405 2.16 -2.86 10.17
CA GLY A 405 2.49 -1.91 11.23
C GLY A 405 3.77 -2.30 11.97
N ASN A 406 4.33 -1.35 12.69
CA ASN A 406 5.64 -1.50 13.31
C ASN A 406 5.55 -1.85 14.80
N HIS A 407 4.39 -1.70 15.41
CA HIS A 407 4.17 -1.91 16.84
C HIS A 407 2.79 -2.51 17.12
N GLY A 408 2.36 -3.47 16.32
CA GLY A 408 1.06 -4.11 16.51
C GLY A 408 0.99 -5.50 15.90
N ASP A 409 0.33 -6.40 16.61
CA ASP A 409 0.07 -7.75 16.15
C ASP A 409 -1.09 -7.78 15.17
N ILE A 410 -0.84 -7.23 13.99
CA ILE A 410 -1.83 -7.15 12.92
C ILE A 410 -1.27 -7.81 11.66
N ILE A 411 -2.01 -8.76 11.11
CA ILE A 411 -1.79 -9.27 9.76
C ILE A 411 -2.70 -8.51 8.81
N ARG A 412 -2.11 -7.95 7.75
CA ARG A 412 -2.86 -7.30 6.69
C ARG A 412 -3.01 -8.25 5.51
N ILE A 413 -4.24 -8.42 5.05
CA ILE A 413 -4.56 -9.15 3.83
C ILE A 413 -5.22 -8.22 2.81
N LEU A 414 -4.72 -8.33 1.58
CA LEU A 414 -5.10 -7.52 0.42
C LEU A 414 -5.25 -8.43 -0.82
N PRO A 415 -6.13 -9.45 -0.80
CA PRO A 415 -6.23 -10.38 -1.91
C PRO A 415 -6.63 -9.67 -3.20
N PRO A 416 -6.30 -10.22 -4.37
CA PRO A 416 -6.87 -9.77 -5.64
C PRO A 416 -8.40 -9.94 -5.62
N PHE A 417 -9.14 -9.13 -6.37
CA PHE A 417 -10.61 -9.21 -6.39
C PHE A 417 -11.15 -10.47 -7.08
N VAL A 418 -10.27 -11.19 -7.77
CA VAL A 418 -10.58 -12.47 -8.46
C VAL A 418 -10.58 -13.67 -7.52
N ILE A 419 -10.31 -13.49 -6.22
CA ILE A 419 -10.37 -14.60 -5.26
C ILE A 419 -11.74 -15.27 -5.28
N THR A 420 -11.78 -16.58 -5.04
CA THR A 420 -12.98 -17.42 -5.05
C THR A 420 -13.46 -17.73 -3.63
N ASP A 421 -14.66 -18.30 -3.53
CA ASP A 421 -15.18 -18.78 -2.23
C ASP A 421 -14.31 -19.94 -1.69
N GLU A 422 -13.76 -20.78 -2.57
CA GLU A 422 -12.82 -21.84 -2.21
C GLU A 422 -11.52 -21.26 -1.63
N ASP A 423 -10.93 -20.25 -2.28
CA ASP A 423 -9.73 -19.56 -1.75
C ASP A 423 -9.96 -18.97 -0.36
N ILE A 424 -11.17 -18.44 -0.11
CA ILE A 424 -11.54 -17.91 1.21
C ILE A 424 -11.59 -19.05 2.22
N GLN A 425 -12.25 -20.18 1.90
CA GLN A 425 -12.33 -21.34 2.79
C GLN A 425 -10.94 -21.92 3.08
N ASP A 426 -10.09 -22.05 2.08
CA ASP A 426 -8.71 -22.51 2.23
C ASP A 426 -7.91 -21.61 3.17
N PHE A 427 -8.04 -20.28 3.00
CA PHE A 427 -7.37 -19.33 3.88
C PHE A 427 -7.88 -19.39 5.33
N ILE A 428 -9.19 -19.48 5.53
CA ILE A 428 -9.80 -19.60 6.87
C ILE A 428 -9.35 -20.90 7.53
N HIS A 429 -9.32 -22.01 6.80
CA HIS A 429 -8.86 -23.30 7.31
C HIS A 429 -7.37 -23.24 7.70
N ALA A 430 -6.53 -22.65 6.86
CA ALA A 430 -5.11 -22.46 7.14
C ALA A 430 -4.88 -21.61 8.40
N LEU A 431 -5.60 -20.50 8.53
CA LEU A 431 -5.49 -19.64 9.71
C LEU A 431 -5.99 -20.33 10.98
N ASP A 432 -7.09 -21.08 10.90
CA ASP A 432 -7.64 -21.87 12.01
C ASP A 432 -6.65 -22.94 12.49
N ASP A 433 -5.98 -23.65 11.58
CA ASP A 433 -4.96 -24.64 11.91
C ASP A 433 -3.75 -23.97 12.61
N VAL A 434 -3.22 -22.88 12.05
CA VAL A 434 -2.11 -22.15 12.66
C VAL A 434 -2.46 -21.58 14.03
N LEU A 435 -3.65 -21.00 14.20
CA LEU A 435 -4.08 -20.47 15.50
C LEU A 435 -4.35 -21.59 16.51
N SER A 436 -4.77 -22.78 16.06
CA SER A 436 -4.93 -23.95 16.93
C SER A 436 -3.60 -24.42 17.53
N ASP A 437 -2.49 -24.23 16.80
CA ASP A 437 -1.15 -24.53 17.31
C ASP A 437 -0.72 -23.58 18.45
N CYS A 438 -1.30 -22.38 18.56
CA CYS A 438 -1.08 -21.47 19.71
C CYS A 438 -1.52 -22.07 21.04
N HIS A 439 -2.55 -22.95 21.04
CA HIS A 439 -3.07 -23.57 22.26
C HIS A 439 -2.19 -24.73 22.76
N LYS A 440 -1.23 -25.20 21.97
CA LYS A 440 -0.28 -26.25 22.31
C LYS A 440 0.94 -25.63 22.99
N LEU A 441 1.02 -25.74 24.32
CA LEU A 441 2.17 -25.26 25.11
C LEU A 441 2.73 -26.42 25.96
N PRO A 442 4.03 -26.80 25.78
CA PRO A 442 4.96 -26.37 24.74
C PRO A 442 4.53 -26.85 23.35
N GLY A 443 4.98 -26.17 22.28
CA GLY A 443 4.63 -26.52 20.91
C GLY A 443 5.34 -25.72 19.85
N PRO A 444 5.28 -26.17 18.57
CA PRO A 444 6.09 -25.66 17.48
C PRO A 444 6.00 -24.13 17.29
N MET A 445 4.82 -23.56 17.50
CA MET A 445 4.61 -22.12 17.37
C MET A 445 5.40 -21.31 18.41
N TRP A 446 5.41 -21.75 19.65
CA TRP A 446 6.14 -21.08 20.72
C TRP A 446 7.65 -21.32 20.65
N ASP A 447 8.09 -22.46 20.12
CA ASP A 447 9.49 -22.72 19.80
C ASP A 447 9.98 -21.79 18.68
N LEU A 448 9.15 -21.56 17.65
CA LEU A 448 9.40 -20.54 16.62
C LEU A 448 9.52 -19.14 17.24
N GLY A 449 8.59 -18.78 18.13
CA GLY A 449 8.63 -17.52 18.88
C GLY A 449 9.93 -17.34 19.66
N ALA A 450 10.38 -18.36 20.38
CA ALA A 450 11.65 -18.33 21.13
C ALA A 450 12.86 -18.14 20.19
N ASN A 451 12.84 -18.73 19.00
CA ASN A 451 13.90 -18.54 18.01
C ASN A 451 13.89 -17.11 17.43
N LEU A 452 12.73 -16.54 17.14
CA LEU A 452 12.59 -15.15 16.71
C LEU A 452 13.07 -14.17 17.79
N VAL A 453 12.75 -14.43 19.05
CA VAL A 453 13.25 -13.65 20.20
C VAL A 453 14.78 -13.67 20.25
N LYS A 454 15.41 -14.84 20.14
CA LYS A 454 16.87 -14.96 20.07
C LYS A 454 17.46 -14.16 18.91
N ALA A 455 16.87 -14.26 17.71
CA ALA A 455 17.31 -13.51 16.54
C ALA A 455 17.18 -12.00 16.72
N ALA A 456 16.10 -11.53 17.32
CA ALA A 456 15.88 -10.11 17.62
C ALA A 456 16.90 -9.57 18.63
N LEU A 457 17.22 -10.33 19.68
CA LEU A 457 18.18 -9.94 20.71
C LEU A 457 19.63 -9.91 20.17
N THR A 458 20.01 -10.85 19.33
CA THR A 458 21.34 -10.87 18.69
C THR A 458 21.53 -9.68 17.73
N ASN A 459 20.46 -9.24 17.05
CA ASN A 459 20.52 -8.05 16.19
C ASN A 459 20.54 -6.72 16.97
N LYS A 460 19.96 -6.64 18.17
CA LYS A 460 20.06 -5.46 19.04
C LYS A 460 21.45 -5.28 19.67
N GLY A 461 22.24 -6.36 19.77
CA GLY A 461 23.63 -6.33 20.29
C GLY A 461 24.67 -5.81 19.28
N GLY A 462 24.32 -5.63 18.03
CA GLY A 462 25.12 -4.86 17.08
C GLY A 462 25.05 -3.38 17.48
N LYS A 463 26.15 -2.84 18.04
CA LYS A 463 26.32 -1.44 18.39
C LYS A 463 25.67 -0.56 17.33
N LYS A 464 24.96 0.53 17.74
CA LYS A 464 24.75 1.69 16.89
C LYS A 464 26.10 1.96 16.23
N ALA A 465 26.28 1.54 14.97
CA ALA A 465 27.41 1.98 14.21
C ALA A 465 27.30 3.52 14.23
N GLU A 466 28.24 4.19 14.87
CA GLU A 466 28.37 5.62 14.71
C GLU A 466 28.43 5.84 13.21
N ARG A 467 27.44 6.51 12.67
CA ARG A 467 27.36 6.85 11.25
C ARG A 467 28.39 7.96 11.03
N GLU A 468 29.64 7.56 10.80
CA GLU A 468 30.60 8.53 10.30
C GLU A 468 30.12 9.00 8.92
N PRO A 469 30.10 10.33 8.68
CA PRO A 469 29.72 10.85 7.37
C PRO A 469 30.71 10.30 6.32
N VAL A 470 30.17 9.67 5.29
CA VAL A 470 30.96 9.23 4.13
C VAL A 470 31.57 10.48 3.50
N GLY A 471 32.86 10.69 3.62
CA GLY A 471 33.55 11.87 3.05
C GLY A 471 34.69 12.46 3.90
N ALA A 472 35.02 11.88 5.05
CA ALA A 472 36.14 12.35 5.86
C ALA A 472 37.52 11.89 5.36
N GLU A 473 37.58 11.10 4.27
CA GLU A 473 38.85 10.72 3.62
C GLU A 473 38.94 11.38 2.25
N ARG A 474 39.57 12.56 2.19
CA ARG A 474 40.33 13.08 1.06
C ARG A 474 41.59 13.77 1.58
#